data_160ecad1a8a0ad2622c27ef696f2dc65
#
_entry.id   160ecad1a8a0ad2622c27ef696f2dc65
#
_cell.length_a   1.000
_cell.length_b   1.000
_cell.length_c   1.000
_cell.angle_alpha   90.00
_cell.angle_beta   90.00
_cell.angle_gamma   90.00
#
_symmetry.space_group_name_H-M   'P 1'
#
loop_
_entity.id
_entity.type
_entity.pdbx_description
1 polymer ?
#
loop_
_entity_poly.entity_id
_entity_poly.type
_entity_poly.pdbx_seq_one_letter_code
_entity_poly.pdbx_strand_id
1 'polypeptide(L)'
;MPVPTGARPSTRTRVWILVLALLLLGGGATAYTLRAASGRDAATGAADPGFTLDAGAGALYVRDTASGRVARVNPSASGGRVVGGPSCDRFHAAGGTALCLQRRPGVPARSYALVLDRSLREVRRIGLPGIPSRARVSASGNMLSWTMFATGDSYARSSFSTRTSILDLRTGYLVKNMEQIPLTLGGRRHHAPDVNYWGVSFAADDNRFYATVSTAGRTHLVEGDMRSWSARALRENVECPSLSPDGTRIAFKKRVSDGPREPWRLYVYELGTGREHAVAERRGIDDQALWTDRETLAYGYGGEVWSVPADGTGAPRRLAGGASSPAVPHPG
;
A
#
# COMPACT_ATOMS: atom_id res chain seq x y z
N MET A 1 -35.70 64.32 9.88
CA MET A 1 -35.81 63.40 8.73
C MET A 1 -36.23 62.04 9.27
N PRO A 2 -37.39 61.50 8.88
CA PRO A 2 -37.84 60.20 9.38
C PRO A 2 -37.07 59.08 8.63
N VAL A 3 -36.56 58.09 9.39
CA VAL A 3 -35.90 56.88 8.88
C VAL A 3 -36.96 56.01 8.23
N PRO A 4 -36.80 55.50 7.00
CA PRO A 4 -37.77 54.63 6.36
C PRO A 4 -37.81 53.28 7.10
N THR A 5 -38.97 52.95 7.70
CA THR A 5 -39.25 51.66 8.27
C THR A 5 -39.43 50.64 7.12
N GLY A 6 -38.41 49.82 6.90
CA GLY A 6 -38.47 48.73 5.91
C GLY A 6 -39.58 47.72 6.24
N ALA A 7 -40.54 47.55 5.32
CA ALA A 7 -41.65 46.63 5.44
C ALA A 7 -41.15 45.19 5.62
N ARG A 8 -41.50 44.53 6.72
CA ARG A 8 -41.12 43.12 6.99
C ARG A 8 -41.85 42.21 5.98
N PRO A 9 -41.16 41.32 5.27
CA PRO A 9 -41.79 40.43 4.30
C PRO A 9 -42.84 39.53 5.00
N SER A 10 -43.95 39.25 4.29
CA SER A 10 -45.02 38.39 4.77
C SER A 10 -44.54 36.99 5.09
N THR A 11 -45.25 36.26 5.95
CA THR A 11 -44.91 34.87 6.30
C THR A 11 -44.85 33.98 5.05
N ARG A 12 -45.70 34.19 4.06
CA ARG A 12 -45.70 33.49 2.77
C ARG A 12 -44.39 33.77 1.98
N THR A 13 -43.97 35.03 1.92
CA THR A 13 -42.72 35.41 1.24
C THR A 13 -41.50 34.78 1.91
N ARG A 14 -41.48 34.73 3.24
CA ARG A 14 -40.38 34.06 3.99
C ARG A 14 -40.32 32.56 3.71
N VAL A 15 -41.47 31.87 3.67
CA VAL A 15 -41.53 30.45 3.32
C VAL A 15 -41.01 30.18 1.91
N TRP A 16 -41.42 30.99 0.93
CA TRP A 16 -40.94 30.87 -0.44
C TRP A 16 -39.45 31.13 -0.58
N ILE A 17 -38.89 32.09 0.14
CA ILE A 17 -37.42 32.35 0.18
C ILE A 17 -36.69 31.15 0.76
N LEU A 18 -37.17 30.57 1.84
CA LEU A 18 -36.56 29.37 2.46
C LEU A 18 -36.61 28.16 1.53
N VAL A 19 -37.75 27.91 0.87
CA VAL A 19 -37.88 26.82 -0.10
C VAL A 19 -36.92 27.01 -1.28
N LEU A 20 -36.84 28.23 -1.82
CA LEU A 20 -35.92 28.53 -2.93
C LEU A 20 -34.45 28.37 -2.50
N ALA A 21 -34.07 28.81 -1.31
CA ALA A 21 -32.75 28.65 -0.75
C ALA A 21 -32.37 27.15 -0.57
N LEU A 22 -33.31 26.35 -0.06
CA LEU A 22 -33.10 24.89 0.09
C LEU A 22 -32.96 24.19 -1.27
N LEU A 23 -33.73 24.57 -2.28
CA LEU A 23 -33.61 24.03 -3.63
C LEU A 23 -32.30 24.42 -4.28
N LEU A 24 -31.84 25.66 -4.12
CA LEU A 24 -30.56 26.12 -4.63
C LEU A 24 -29.37 25.44 -3.93
N LEU A 25 -29.42 25.30 -2.61
CA LEU A 25 -28.39 24.62 -1.83
C LEU A 25 -28.37 23.11 -2.15
N GLY A 26 -29.54 22.48 -2.21
CA GLY A 26 -29.66 21.06 -2.57
C GLY A 26 -29.21 20.79 -4.01
N GLY A 27 -29.65 21.61 -4.97
CA GLY A 27 -29.24 21.52 -6.38
C GLY A 27 -27.73 21.77 -6.57
N GLY A 28 -27.19 22.80 -5.90
CA GLY A 28 -25.76 23.11 -5.93
C GLY A 28 -24.90 21.99 -5.32
N ALA A 29 -25.30 21.45 -4.17
CA ALA A 29 -24.62 20.32 -3.54
C ALA A 29 -24.67 19.07 -4.42
N THR A 30 -25.82 18.77 -5.03
CA THR A 30 -25.97 17.62 -5.93
C THR A 30 -25.12 17.79 -7.20
N ALA A 31 -25.14 18.97 -7.82
CA ALA A 31 -24.33 19.27 -8.99
C ALA A 31 -22.82 19.20 -8.69
N TYR A 32 -22.42 19.70 -7.52
CA TYR A 32 -21.03 19.62 -7.06
C TYR A 32 -20.62 18.16 -6.82
N THR A 33 -21.43 17.37 -6.15
CA THR A 33 -21.11 15.96 -5.89
C THR A 33 -21.08 15.12 -7.16
N LEU A 34 -22.00 15.34 -8.11
CA LEU A 34 -22.01 14.68 -9.44
C LEU A 34 -20.78 15.08 -10.26
N ARG A 35 -20.42 16.36 -10.27
CA ARG A 35 -19.22 16.83 -10.99
C ARG A 35 -17.92 16.34 -10.35
N ALA A 36 -17.85 16.28 -9.02
CA ALA A 36 -16.73 15.70 -8.30
C ALA A 36 -16.65 14.18 -8.50
N ALA A 37 -17.77 13.48 -8.60
CA ALA A 37 -17.83 12.05 -8.90
C ALA A 37 -17.40 11.75 -10.34
N SER A 38 -17.94 12.46 -11.34
CA SER A 38 -17.55 12.27 -12.74
C SER A 38 -16.07 12.64 -13.03
N GLY A 39 -15.52 13.65 -12.36
CA GLY A 39 -14.09 13.94 -12.43
C GLY A 39 -13.21 12.85 -11.81
N ARG A 40 -13.72 12.12 -10.79
CA ARG A 40 -13.04 10.99 -10.17
C ARG A 40 -13.19 9.69 -10.97
N ASP A 41 -14.33 9.47 -11.60
CA ASP A 41 -14.56 8.31 -12.48
C ASP A 41 -13.69 8.38 -13.75
N ALA A 42 -13.43 9.57 -14.27
CA ALA A 42 -12.44 9.76 -15.34
C ALA A 42 -10.99 9.49 -14.87
N ALA A 43 -10.69 9.70 -13.57
CA ALA A 43 -9.39 9.39 -12.98
C ALA A 43 -9.21 7.90 -12.63
N THR A 44 -10.28 7.09 -12.58
CA THR A 44 -10.22 5.64 -12.36
C THR A 44 -10.06 4.83 -13.65
N GLY A 45 -9.71 5.49 -14.77
CA GLY A 45 -9.54 4.89 -16.08
C GLY A 45 -8.53 3.75 -16.12
N ALA A 46 -8.71 2.89 -17.12
CA ALA A 46 -7.74 1.90 -17.52
C ALA A 46 -6.37 2.56 -17.87
N ALA A 47 -5.32 1.75 -17.96
CA ALA A 47 -4.05 2.24 -18.48
C ALA A 47 -4.20 2.82 -19.89
N ASP A 48 -3.42 3.86 -20.17
CA ASP A 48 -3.39 4.44 -21.51
C ASP A 48 -2.83 3.41 -22.53
N PRO A 49 -3.30 3.41 -23.79
CA PRO A 49 -2.77 2.53 -24.80
C PRO A 49 -1.25 2.63 -24.90
N GLY A 50 -0.55 1.49 -24.88
CA GLY A 50 0.90 1.42 -24.96
C GLY A 50 1.64 1.65 -23.63
N PHE A 51 0.98 1.98 -22.53
CA PHE A 51 1.60 2.00 -21.22
C PHE A 51 1.64 0.59 -20.62
N THR A 52 2.83 0.00 -20.53
CA THR A 52 3.05 -1.40 -20.14
C THR A 52 4.11 -1.50 -19.04
N LEU A 53 4.28 -2.69 -18.45
CA LEU A 53 5.35 -3.01 -17.51
C LEU A 53 6.69 -3.31 -18.21
N ASP A 54 6.75 -3.28 -19.54
CA ASP A 54 7.93 -3.65 -20.35
C ASP A 54 8.89 -2.46 -20.59
N ALA A 55 8.95 -1.50 -19.72
CA ALA A 55 9.97 -0.47 -19.82
C ALA A 55 11.34 -1.09 -19.48
N GLY A 56 12.32 -0.85 -20.34
CA GLY A 56 13.66 -1.41 -20.25
C GLY A 56 14.35 -1.32 -18.88
N ALA A 57 15.53 -1.90 -18.75
CA ALA A 57 16.27 -1.99 -17.50
C ALA A 57 16.39 -0.63 -16.80
N GLY A 58 16.16 -0.62 -15.48
CA GLY A 58 16.23 0.60 -14.64
C GLY A 58 14.94 1.43 -14.57
N ALA A 59 13.86 1.02 -15.22
CA ALA A 59 12.59 1.70 -15.07
C ALA A 59 11.97 1.44 -13.68
N LEU A 60 11.59 2.52 -13.03
CA LEU A 60 10.87 2.50 -11.76
C LEU A 60 9.41 2.89 -12.01
N TYR A 61 8.48 2.08 -11.55
CA TYR A 61 7.07 2.43 -11.52
C TYR A 61 6.73 2.98 -10.15
N VAL A 62 5.91 4.03 -10.15
CA VAL A 62 5.47 4.71 -8.93
C VAL A 62 4.01 5.07 -9.04
N ARG A 63 3.36 5.26 -7.92
CA ARG A 63 2.08 5.96 -7.88
C ARG A 63 2.35 7.46 -7.87
N ASP A 64 1.87 8.17 -8.87
CA ASP A 64 1.86 9.64 -8.90
C ASP A 64 0.88 10.16 -7.84
N THR A 65 1.34 11.03 -6.96
CA THR A 65 0.50 11.48 -5.82
C THR A 65 -0.56 12.49 -6.23
N ALA A 66 -0.35 13.23 -7.33
CA ALA A 66 -1.31 14.24 -7.80
C ALA A 66 -2.52 13.60 -8.49
N SER A 67 -2.28 12.65 -9.40
CA SER A 67 -3.34 11.98 -10.16
C SER A 67 -3.82 10.68 -9.53
N GLY A 68 -3.03 10.07 -8.62
CA GLY A 68 -3.26 8.72 -8.12
C GLY A 68 -2.93 7.62 -9.13
N ARG A 69 -2.55 7.96 -10.37
CA ARG A 69 -2.25 6.99 -11.43
C ARG A 69 -0.84 6.43 -11.31
N VAL A 70 -0.64 5.26 -11.88
CA VAL A 70 0.69 4.67 -12.01
C VAL A 70 1.47 5.44 -13.08
N ALA A 71 2.69 5.79 -12.75
CA ALA A 71 3.64 6.46 -13.61
C ALA A 71 4.93 5.66 -13.71
N ARG A 72 5.63 5.80 -14.83
CA ARG A 72 6.98 5.31 -15.05
C ARG A 72 7.97 6.46 -14.93
N VAL A 73 9.05 6.24 -14.20
CA VAL A 73 10.18 7.16 -14.10
C VAL A 73 11.47 6.43 -14.40
N ASN A 74 12.43 7.11 -14.98
CA ASN A 74 13.79 6.59 -15.13
C ASN A 74 14.73 7.41 -14.24
N PRO A 75 15.16 6.88 -13.08
CA PRO A 75 15.98 7.62 -12.14
C PRO A 75 17.36 7.99 -12.65
N SER A 76 17.85 7.33 -13.68
CA SER A 76 19.20 7.54 -14.28
C SER A 76 19.19 8.52 -15.44
N ALA A 77 18.02 8.85 -15.98
CA ALA A 77 17.87 9.78 -17.09
C ALA A 77 17.24 11.10 -16.61
N SER A 78 17.64 12.22 -17.20
CA SER A 78 16.90 13.48 -17.08
C SER A 78 15.49 13.41 -17.72
N GLY A 79 15.07 12.21 -18.12
CA GLY A 79 13.79 11.89 -18.74
C GLY A 79 12.62 12.05 -17.78
N GLY A 80 11.57 12.65 -18.30
CA GLY A 80 10.37 12.97 -17.54
C GLY A 80 9.62 11.76 -17.02
N ARG A 81 8.72 12.01 -16.11
CA ARG A 81 7.69 11.07 -15.68
C ARG A 81 6.66 10.85 -16.79
N VAL A 82 6.36 9.60 -17.10
CA VAL A 82 5.25 9.22 -17.98
C VAL A 82 4.13 8.65 -17.12
N VAL A 83 3.02 9.37 -17.03
CA VAL A 83 1.80 8.94 -16.32
C VAL A 83 0.90 8.26 -17.33
N GLY A 84 0.55 7.00 -17.13
CA GLY A 84 -0.25 6.25 -18.12
C GLY A 84 -0.93 5.01 -17.54
N GLY A 85 -0.56 4.59 -16.34
CA GLY A 85 -1.17 3.42 -15.71
C GLY A 85 -2.52 3.72 -15.04
N PRO A 86 -3.17 2.71 -14.45
CA PRO A 86 -4.43 2.87 -13.73
C PRO A 86 -4.28 3.70 -12.46
N SER A 87 -5.40 4.22 -11.94
CA SER A 87 -5.42 4.87 -10.63
C SER A 87 -5.44 3.82 -9.52
N CYS A 88 -4.53 3.93 -8.56
CA CYS A 88 -4.38 3.01 -7.43
C CYS A 88 -4.14 3.77 -6.12
N ASP A 89 -4.66 3.27 -5.00
CA ASP A 89 -4.25 3.71 -3.66
C ASP A 89 -2.90 3.10 -3.27
N ARG A 90 -2.67 1.83 -3.68
CA ARG A 90 -1.41 1.10 -3.55
C ARG A 90 -1.13 0.34 -4.85
N PHE A 91 0.14 0.25 -5.20
CA PHE A 91 0.58 -0.43 -6.41
C PHE A 91 1.86 -1.23 -6.12
N HIS A 92 1.96 -2.41 -6.70
CA HIS A 92 3.19 -3.18 -6.79
C HIS A 92 3.18 -4.04 -8.05
N ALA A 93 4.34 -4.23 -8.68
CA ALA A 93 4.46 -5.04 -9.88
C ALA A 93 5.77 -5.83 -9.87
N ALA A 94 5.70 -7.08 -10.30
CA ALA A 94 6.84 -7.98 -10.53
C ALA A 94 6.42 -9.11 -11.46
N GLY A 95 7.37 -9.76 -12.16
CA GLY A 95 7.13 -10.93 -12.99
C GLY A 95 6.06 -10.76 -14.07
N GLY A 96 5.87 -9.54 -14.60
CA GLY A 96 4.83 -9.25 -15.58
C GLY A 96 3.41 -9.16 -15.04
N THR A 97 3.24 -9.20 -13.72
CA THR A 97 1.95 -9.05 -13.02
C THR A 97 1.97 -7.79 -12.17
N ALA A 98 0.86 -7.05 -12.13
CA ALA A 98 0.69 -5.97 -11.17
C ALA A 98 -0.52 -6.18 -10.27
N LEU A 99 -0.41 -5.66 -9.06
CA LEU A 99 -1.47 -5.56 -8.07
C LEU A 99 -1.77 -4.08 -7.80
N CYS A 100 -2.96 -3.65 -8.15
CA CYS A 100 -3.48 -2.32 -7.91
C CYS A 100 -4.58 -2.39 -6.87
N LEU A 101 -4.38 -1.83 -5.70
CA LEU A 101 -5.44 -1.68 -4.71
C LEU A 101 -6.11 -0.34 -4.95
N GLN A 102 -7.42 -0.37 -5.14
CA GLN A 102 -8.20 0.80 -5.52
C GLN A 102 -9.40 0.96 -4.61
N ARG A 103 -9.60 2.17 -4.11
CA ARG A 103 -10.81 2.57 -3.42
C ARG A 103 -11.68 3.40 -4.36
N ARG A 104 -12.90 2.95 -4.59
CA ARG A 104 -13.89 3.69 -5.37
C ARG A 104 -14.84 4.44 -4.45
N PRO A 105 -15.05 5.73 -4.69
CA PRO A 105 -16.04 6.50 -3.95
C PRO A 105 -17.44 5.97 -4.21
N GLY A 106 -18.32 6.13 -3.24
CA GLY A 106 -19.70 5.68 -3.30
C GLY A 106 -20.30 5.61 -1.89
N VAL A 107 -21.57 5.29 -1.78
CA VAL A 107 -22.25 5.06 -0.48
C VAL A 107 -22.85 3.66 -0.50
N PRO A 108 -22.18 2.68 0.17
CA PRO A 108 -20.86 2.74 0.83
C PRO A 108 -19.69 2.76 -0.18
N ALA A 109 -18.56 3.33 0.24
CA ALA A 109 -17.32 3.24 -0.53
C ALA A 109 -16.86 1.77 -0.65
N ARG A 110 -16.32 1.40 -1.80
CA ARG A 110 -15.88 0.02 -2.10
C ARG A 110 -14.40 0.00 -2.42
N SER A 111 -13.71 -0.99 -1.90
CA SER A 111 -12.31 -1.24 -2.22
C SER A 111 -12.15 -2.50 -3.05
N TYR A 112 -11.13 -2.53 -3.91
CA TYR A 112 -10.84 -3.64 -4.79
C TYR A 112 -9.36 -3.93 -4.86
N ALA A 113 -8.99 -5.20 -4.98
CA ALA A 113 -7.73 -5.63 -5.51
C ALA A 113 -7.91 -5.97 -6.99
N LEU A 114 -7.21 -5.25 -7.85
CA LEU A 114 -7.16 -5.48 -9.30
C LEU A 114 -5.86 -6.19 -9.60
N VAL A 115 -5.95 -7.39 -10.15
CA VAL A 115 -4.81 -8.10 -10.74
C VAL A 115 -4.72 -7.68 -12.19
N LEU A 116 -3.56 -7.20 -12.59
CA LEU A 116 -3.33 -6.66 -13.92
C LEU A 116 -2.23 -7.46 -14.63
N ASP A 117 -2.38 -7.65 -15.93
CA ASP A 117 -1.38 -8.27 -16.79
C ASP A 117 -0.22 -7.27 -17.09
N ARG A 118 0.76 -7.73 -17.87
CA ARG A 118 1.91 -6.94 -18.33
C ARG A 118 1.52 -5.65 -19.05
N SER A 119 0.38 -5.66 -19.76
CA SER A 119 -0.20 -4.50 -20.43
C SER A 119 -1.09 -3.66 -19.51
N LEU A 120 -1.05 -3.93 -18.19
CA LEU A 120 -1.88 -3.29 -17.16
C LEU A 120 -3.39 -3.41 -17.41
N ARG A 121 -3.83 -4.43 -18.15
CA ARG A 121 -5.24 -4.76 -18.32
C ARG A 121 -5.69 -5.62 -17.14
N GLU A 122 -6.90 -5.35 -16.67
CA GLU A 122 -7.51 -6.12 -15.59
C GLU A 122 -7.79 -7.57 -16.01
N VAL A 123 -7.19 -8.52 -15.31
CA VAL A 123 -7.43 -9.96 -15.48
C VAL A 123 -8.27 -10.56 -14.35
N ARG A 124 -8.27 -9.93 -13.19
CA ARG A 124 -9.09 -10.35 -12.05
C ARG A 124 -9.40 -9.17 -11.12
N ARG A 125 -10.61 -9.16 -10.56
CA ARG A 125 -11.06 -8.19 -9.58
C ARG A 125 -11.57 -8.91 -8.33
N ILE A 126 -11.15 -8.44 -7.16
CA ILE A 126 -11.56 -8.98 -5.87
C ILE A 126 -12.06 -7.83 -5.01
N GLY A 127 -13.29 -7.93 -4.49
CA GLY A 127 -13.84 -6.98 -3.53
C GLY A 127 -13.11 -7.05 -2.18
N LEU A 128 -12.81 -5.91 -1.58
CA LEU A 128 -12.06 -5.81 -0.34
C LEU A 128 -12.90 -5.14 0.76
N PRO A 129 -12.89 -5.69 1.99
CA PRO A 129 -13.64 -5.14 3.12
C PRO A 129 -12.81 -4.13 3.94
N GLY A 130 -12.30 -3.04 3.38
CA GLY A 130 -11.52 -2.10 4.19
C GLY A 130 -10.72 -1.09 3.37
N ILE A 131 -9.75 -0.44 4.02
CA ILE A 131 -8.91 0.59 3.41
C ILE A 131 -7.57 -0.01 2.99
N PRO A 132 -7.17 0.07 1.70
CA PRO A 132 -5.90 -0.43 1.21
C PRO A 132 -4.68 0.13 1.96
N SER A 133 -3.78 -0.75 2.40
CA SER A 133 -2.57 -0.39 3.14
C SER A 133 -1.29 -0.83 2.45
N ARG A 134 -1.14 -2.12 2.09
CA ARG A 134 0.06 -2.67 1.46
C ARG A 134 -0.32 -3.57 0.29
N ALA A 135 0.52 -3.59 -0.74
CA ALA A 135 0.42 -4.49 -1.90
C ALA A 135 1.77 -5.12 -2.18
N ARG A 136 1.82 -6.40 -2.50
CA ARG A 136 3.05 -7.10 -2.88
C ARG A 136 2.74 -8.17 -3.94
N VAL A 137 3.65 -8.30 -4.89
CA VAL A 137 3.67 -9.35 -5.92
C VAL A 137 5.00 -10.06 -5.78
N SER A 138 5.04 -11.40 -5.88
CA SER A 138 6.28 -12.18 -5.88
C SER A 138 7.11 -11.94 -7.13
N ALA A 139 8.40 -12.24 -7.08
CA ALA A 139 9.32 -12.05 -8.21
C ALA A 139 8.86 -12.78 -9.49
N SER A 140 8.20 -13.92 -9.35
CA SER A 140 7.61 -14.68 -10.47
C SER A 140 6.32 -14.07 -11.03
N GLY A 141 5.66 -13.16 -10.28
CA GLY A 141 4.33 -12.64 -10.61
C GLY A 141 3.16 -13.53 -10.19
N ASN A 142 3.41 -14.71 -9.61
CA ASN A 142 2.37 -15.70 -9.32
C ASN A 142 1.69 -15.53 -7.95
N MET A 143 2.42 -15.02 -6.94
CA MET A 143 1.89 -14.82 -5.60
C MET A 143 1.62 -13.34 -5.36
N LEU A 144 0.43 -13.03 -4.89
CA LEU A 144 0.01 -11.68 -4.55
C LEU A 144 -0.41 -11.61 -3.10
N SER A 145 -0.09 -10.50 -2.44
CA SER A 145 -0.59 -10.22 -1.10
C SER A 145 -1.05 -8.78 -0.98
N TRP A 146 -2.10 -8.58 -0.23
CA TRP A 146 -2.57 -7.26 0.16
C TRP A 146 -2.95 -7.22 1.64
N THR A 147 -2.66 -6.08 2.24
CA THR A 147 -3.07 -5.76 3.61
C THR A 147 -4.06 -4.60 3.57
N MET A 148 -5.09 -4.69 4.37
CA MET A 148 -6.08 -3.65 4.55
C MET A 148 -6.26 -3.32 6.02
N PHE A 149 -6.56 -2.06 6.33
CA PHE A 149 -7.11 -1.71 7.62
C PHE A 149 -8.57 -2.18 7.66
N ALA A 150 -8.92 -2.95 8.68
CA ALA A 150 -10.29 -3.37 8.91
C ALA A 150 -11.13 -2.15 9.33
N THR A 151 -12.25 -1.92 8.64
CA THR A 151 -13.23 -0.90 9.02
C THR A 151 -14.27 -1.56 9.90
N GLY A 152 -14.51 -1.04 11.10
CA GLY A 152 -15.53 -1.53 12.03
C GLY A 152 -15.00 -2.23 13.28
N ASP A 153 -13.73 -2.64 13.32
CA ASP A 153 -13.10 -2.97 14.59
C ASP A 153 -12.81 -1.66 15.32
N SER A 154 -13.26 -1.56 16.56
CA SER A 154 -13.20 -0.30 17.29
C SER A 154 -11.74 0.14 17.45
N TYR A 155 -11.40 1.25 16.87
CA TYR A 155 -10.17 2.02 17.14
C TYR A 155 -10.12 2.57 18.58
N ALA A 156 -10.93 2.03 19.48
CA ALA A 156 -10.92 2.36 20.87
C ALA A 156 -9.67 1.79 21.53
N ARG A 157 -8.59 2.53 21.49
CA ARG A 157 -7.29 2.32 22.15
C ARG A 157 -6.18 1.75 21.24
N SER A 158 -5.52 2.63 20.49
CA SER A 158 -4.12 2.49 20.01
C SER A 158 -3.71 1.23 19.21
N SER A 159 -4.58 0.31 18.89
CA SER A 159 -4.28 -0.84 18.04
C SER A 159 -5.14 -0.80 16.77
N PHE A 160 -4.49 -0.70 15.62
CA PHE A 160 -5.16 -0.88 14.34
C PHE A 160 -5.27 -2.38 14.05
N SER A 161 -6.43 -2.81 13.54
CA SER A 161 -6.62 -4.16 13.03
C SER A 161 -6.40 -4.15 11.53
N THR A 162 -5.65 -5.13 11.04
CA THR A 162 -5.45 -5.36 9.60
C THR A 162 -6.05 -6.69 9.20
N ARG A 163 -6.34 -6.80 7.91
CA ARG A 163 -6.66 -8.08 7.28
C ARG A 163 -5.73 -8.27 6.11
N THR A 164 -4.92 -9.31 6.17
CA THR A 164 -3.95 -9.64 5.13
C THR A 164 -4.35 -10.92 4.43
N SER A 165 -4.28 -10.88 3.10
CA SER A 165 -4.65 -11.97 2.21
C SER A 165 -3.47 -12.36 1.33
N ILE A 166 -3.44 -13.64 0.89
CA ILE A 166 -2.52 -14.15 -0.13
C ILE A 166 -3.34 -14.81 -1.23
N LEU A 167 -3.01 -14.53 -2.49
CA LEU A 167 -3.57 -15.17 -3.67
C LEU A 167 -2.46 -15.85 -4.47
N ASP A 168 -2.61 -17.15 -4.72
CA ASP A 168 -1.81 -17.87 -5.72
C ASP A 168 -2.57 -17.87 -7.06
N LEU A 169 -2.00 -17.19 -8.06
CA LEU A 169 -2.62 -17.09 -9.39
C LEU A 169 -2.60 -18.40 -10.18
N ARG A 170 -1.65 -19.30 -9.91
CA ARG A 170 -1.52 -20.59 -10.61
C ARG A 170 -2.68 -21.52 -10.28
N THR A 171 -3.10 -21.51 -9.03
CA THR A 171 -4.18 -22.36 -8.52
C THR A 171 -5.50 -21.63 -8.34
N GLY A 172 -5.46 -20.29 -8.29
CA GLY A 172 -6.59 -19.45 -7.91
C GLY A 172 -6.90 -19.46 -6.41
N TYR A 173 -6.08 -20.16 -5.59
CA TYR A 173 -6.28 -20.28 -4.15
C TYR A 173 -6.11 -18.94 -3.44
N LEU A 174 -7.11 -18.55 -2.67
CA LEU A 174 -7.17 -17.31 -1.93
C LEU A 174 -7.23 -17.56 -0.42
N VAL A 175 -6.16 -17.26 0.27
CA VAL A 175 -6.15 -17.08 1.73
C VAL A 175 -6.77 -15.73 2.04
N LYS A 176 -8.02 -15.73 2.50
CA LYS A 176 -8.75 -14.46 2.78
C LYS A 176 -8.24 -13.76 4.03
N ASN A 177 -7.70 -14.51 4.98
CA ASN A 177 -7.15 -13.99 6.24
C ASN A 177 -5.97 -14.86 6.69
N MET A 178 -4.78 -14.29 6.76
CA MET A 178 -3.56 -14.98 7.16
C MET A 178 -3.55 -15.42 8.63
N GLU A 179 -4.41 -14.85 9.48
CA GLU A 179 -4.56 -15.25 10.88
C GLU A 179 -5.01 -16.71 11.04
N GLN A 180 -5.50 -17.34 9.95
CA GLN A 180 -5.83 -18.77 9.90
C GLN A 180 -4.59 -19.68 9.81
N ILE A 181 -3.42 -19.13 9.45
CA ILE A 181 -2.18 -19.90 9.34
C ILE A 181 -1.67 -20.21 10.76
N PRO A 182 -1.45 -21.48 11.11
CA PRO A 182 -0.94 -21.85 12.43
C PRO A 182 0.40 -21.18 12.73
N LEU A 183 0.47 -20.44 13.84
CA LEU A 183 1.65 -19.71 14.26
C LEU A 183 2.40 -20.45 15.35
N THR A 184 3.72 -20.53 15.23
CA THR A 184 4.64 -20.96 16.28
C THR A 184 5.44 -19.77 16.78
N LEU A 185 5.34 -19.50 18.09
CA LEU A 185 6.05 -18.43 18.78
C LEU A 185 6.86 -19.03 19.94
N GLY A 186 8.16 -18.76 19.98
CA GLY A 186 9.05 -19.32 21.01
C GLY A 186 9.07 -20.86 21.04
N GLY A 187 8.93 -21.50 19.87
CA GLY A 187 8.90 -22.98 19.75
C GLY A 187 7.57 -23.64 20.15
N ARG A 188 6.54 -22.85 20.49
CA ARG A 188 5.22 -23.36 20.89
C ARG A 188 4.14 -22.84 19.95
N ARG A 189 3.10 -23.67 19.72
CA ARG A 189 1.91 -23.22 18.97
C ARG A 189 1.28 -22.04 19.72
N HIS A 190 1.05 -20.96 18.99
CA HIS A 190 0.45 -19.74 19.50
C HIS A 190 -0.89 -19.48 18.83
N HIS A 191 -1.90 -19.21 19.64
CA HIS A 191 -3.23 -18.81 19.18
C HIS A 191 -3.78 -17.77 20.15
N ALA A 192 -4.04 -16.58 19.66
CA ALA A 192 -4.58 -15.48 20.47
C ALA A 192 -5.46 -14.59 19.57
N PRO A 193 -6.51 -13.97 20.11
CA PRO A 193 -7.42 -13.13 19.33
C PRO A 193 -6.78 -11.83 18.83
N ASP A 194 -5.63 -11.45 19.35
CA ASP A 194 -4.86 -10.27 18.97
C ASP A 194 -3.77 -10.55 17.92
N VAL A 195 -3.69 -11.79 17.42
CA VAL A 195 -2.79 -12.12 16.31
C VAL A 195 -3.23 -11.36 15.06
N ASN A 196 -2.29 -10.60 14.47
CA ASN A 196 -2.58 -9.70 13.37
C ASN A 196 -1.41 -9.70 12.38
N TYR A 197 -1.66 -9.92 11.08
CA TYR A 197 -0.64 -10.05 10.04
C TYR A 197 -0.62 -8.84 9.09
N TRP A 198 0.58 -8.38 8.69
CA TRP A 198 0.75 -7.43 7.59
C TRP A 198 2.12 -7.48 6.92
N GLY A 199 2.28 -6.77 5.80
CA GLY A 199 3.57 -6.53 5.16
C GLY A 199 4.24 -7.79 4.64
N VAL A 200 3.55 -8.57 3.82
CA VAL A 200 4.08 -9.82 3.25
C VAL A 200 5.17 -9.56 2.22
N SER A 201 6.18 -10.42 2.18
CA SER A 201 7.17 -10.56 1.12
C SER A 201 7.36 -12.04 0.79
N PHE A 202 7.51 -12.37 -0.48
CA PHE A 202 7.59 -13.76 -0.96
C PHE A 202 9.02 -14.17 -1.27
N ALA A 203 9.36 -15.44 -1.01
CA ALA A 203 10.55 -16.06 -1.51
C ALA A 203 10.38 -16.46 -2.99
N ALA A 204 11.50 -16.75 -3.66
CA ALA A 204 11.52 -17.10 -5.08
C ALA A 204 10.83 -18.44 -5.41
N ASP A 205 10.58 -19.26 -4.40
CA ASP A 205 9.93 -20.58 -4.55
C ASP A 205 8.40 -20.51 -4.63
N ASP A 206 7.80 -19.31 -4.57
CA ASP A 206 6.35 -19.07 -4.52
C ASP A 206 5.63 -19.90 -3.43
N ASN A 207 6.36 -20.27 -2.38
CA ASN A 207 5.86 -21.05 -1.26
C ASN A 207 6.14 -20.37 0.08
N ARG A 208 7.41 -20.04 0.35
CA ARG A 208 7.79 -19.34 1.57
C ARG A 208 7.46 -17.85 1.47
N PHE A 209 7.03 -17.31 2.59
CA PHE A 209 6.80 -15.88 2.74
C PHE A 209 7.34 -15.38 4.07
N TYR A 210 7.62 -14.10 4.13
CA TYR A 210 7.94 -13.37 5.34
C TYR A 210 6.88 -12.30 5.58
N ALA A 211 6.49 -12.13 6.85
CA ALA A 211 5.46 -11.15 7.22
C ALA A 211 5.74 -10.61 8.61
N THR A 212 5.07 -9.51 8.94
CA THR A 212 4.93 -9.07 10.33
C THR A 212 3.76 -9.79 10.98
N VAL A 213 3.95 -10.25 12.21
CA VAL A 213 2.87 -10.63 13.12
C VAL A 213 2.93 -9.74 14.34
N SER A 214 1.80 -9.16 14.72
CA SER A 214 1.61 -8.55 16.04
C SER A 214 0.81 -9.48 16.94
N THR A 215 1.26 -9.65 18.17
CA THR A 215 0.53 -10.30 19.25
C THR A 215 1.15 -9.89 20.59
N ALA A 216 0.37 -9.84 21.65
CA ALA A 216 0.80 -9.43 22.99
C ALA A 216 1.54 -8.07 23.02
N GLY A 217 1.13 -7.13 22.15
CA GLY A 217 1.73 -5.81 22.04
C GLY A 217 3.12 -5.76 21.41
N ARG A 218 3.59 -6.85 20.81
CA ARG A 218 4.90 -6.95 20.15
C ARG A 218 4.75 -7.32 18.67
N THR A 219 5.69 -6.85 17.85
CA THR A 219 5.78 -7.24 16.44
C THR A 219 6.89 -8.25 16.23
N HIS A 220 6.63 -9.23 15.36
CA HIS A 220 7.55 -10.33 15.07
C HIS A 220 7.72 -10.47 13.56
N LEU A 221 8.94 -10.73 13.10
CA LEU A 221 9.19 -11.33 11.80
C LEU A 221 8.76 -12.79 11.86
N VAL A 222 7.90 -13.20 10.96
CA VAL A 222 7.57 -14.60 10.75
C VAL A 222 8.02 -15.08 9.39
N GLU A 223 8.48 -16.31 9.32
CA GLU A 223 8.61 -17.10 8.11
C GLU A 223 7.43 -18.06 8.03
N GLY A 224 6.71 -18.01 6.93
CA GLY A 224 5.59 -18.90 6.66
C GLY A 224 5.83 -19.77 5.44
N ASP A 225 5.12 -20.89 5.39
CA ASP A 225 5.17 -21.86 4.31
C ASP A 225 3.73 -22.23 3.91
N MET A 226 3.38 -21.97 2.66
CA MET A 226 2.02 -22.20 2.16
C MET A 226 1.69 -23.67 1.98
N ARG A 227 2.69 -24.50 1.68
CA ARG A 227 2.48 -25.96 1.47
C ARG A 227 2.31 -26.69 2.78
N SER A 228 3.16 -26.39 3.78
CA SER A 228 3.04 -26.98 5.12
C SER A 228 1.96 -26.28 5.96
N TRP A 229 1.38 -25.20 5.47
CA TRP A 229 0.36 -24.38 6.13
C TRP A 229 0.77 -24.00 7.56
N SER A 230 1.91 -23.36 7.68
CA SER A 230 2.52 -23.01 8.96
C SER A 230 3.26 -21.68 8.91
N ALA A 231 3.43 -21.04 10.06
CA ALA A 231 4.29 -19.88 10.23
C ALA A 231 5.05 -19.99 11.56
N ARG A 232 6.31 -19.54 11.57
CA ARG A 232 7.14 -19.50 12.79
C ARG A 232 7.74 -18.10 12.96
N ALA A 233 7.74 -17.61 14.19
CA ALA A 233 8.41 -16.35 14.51
C ALA A 233 9.92 -16.56 14.53
N LEU A 234 10.64 -15.63 13.92
CA LEU A 234 12.11 -15.63 13.86
C LEU A 234 12.72 -14.67 14.88
N ARG A 235 12.12 -13.49 15.02
CA ARG A 235 12.62 -12.43 15.92
C ARG A 235 11.56 -11.36 16.17
N GLU A 236 11.76 -10.57 17.23
CA GLU A 236 10.90 -9.45 17.59
C GLU A 236 11.33 -8.13 16.94
N ASN A 237 10.44 -7.13 17.00
CA ASN A 237 10.61 -5.75 16.57
C ASN A 237 10.93 -5.63 15.07
N VAL A 238 10.13 -6.30 14.25
CA VAL A 238 10.19 -6.25 12.78
C VAL A 238 8.83 -5.90 12.22
N GLU A 239 8.78 -4.87 11.39
CA GLU A 239 7.58 -4.48 10.68
C GLU A 239 7.83 -4.33 9.17
N CYS A 240 6.85 -4.73 8.36
CA CYS A 240 6.86 -4.61 6.90
C CYS A 240 8.14 -5.18 6.26
N PRO A 241 8.45 -6.47 6.47
CA PRO A 241 9.65 -7.09 5.91
C PRO A 241 9.62 -7.11 4.38
N SER A 242 10.79 -6.99 3.77
CA SER A 242 11.03 -7.10 2.35
C SER A 242 12.26 -7.98 2.11
N LEU A 243 12.05 -9.13 1.52
CA LEU A 243 13.12 -10.09 1.20
C LEU A 243 13.95 -9.59 0.03
N SER A 244 15.27 -9.68 0.15
CA SER A 244 16.20 -9.38 -0.94
C SER A 244 16.05 -10.35 -2.12
N PRO A 245 16.42 -9.95 -3.35
CA PRO A 245 16.29 -10.82 -4.53
C PRO A 245 17.06 -12.14 -4.43
N ASP A 246 18.16 -12.15 -3.68
CA ASP A 246 18.97 -13.35 -3.41
C ASP A 246 18.43 -14.21 -2.25
N GLY A 247 17.37 -13.76 -1.57
CA GLY A 247 16.73 -14.49 -0.48
C GLY A 247 17.53 -14.55 0.83
N THR A 248 18.58 -13.74 0.99
CA THR A 248 19.50 -13.83 2.12
C THR A 248 19.28 -12.78 3.19
N ARG A 249 18.59 -11.67 2.87
CA ARG A 249 18.43 -10.52 3.74
C ARG A 249 16.98 -10.04 3.76
N ILE A 250 16.57 -9.45 4.89
CA ILE A 250 15.28 -8.80 5.08
C ILE A 250 15.52 -7.32 5.38
N ALA A 251 15.03 -6.42 4.52
CA ALA A 251 14.86 -5.02 4.87
C ALA A 251 13.55 -4.84 5.63
N PHE A 252 13.52 -4.04 6.70
CA PHE A 252 12.36 -3.89 7.55
C PHE A 252 12.34 -2.57 8.31
N LYS A 253 11.20 -2.21 8.85
CA LYS A 253 11.06 -1.13 9.81
C LYS A 253 11.30 -1.68 11.21
N LYS A 254 12.24 -1.08 11.94
CA LYS A 254 12.49 -1.35 13.35
C LYS A 254 12.00 -0.16 14.16
N ARG A 255 11.21 -0.42 15.21
CA ARG A 255 10.83 0.62 16.16
C ARG A 255 12.05 0.94 17.04
N VAL A 256 12.47 2.20 17.04
CA VAL A 256 13.65 2.69 17.77
C VAL A 256 13.29 3.76 18.78
N SER A 257 12.02 4.18 18.82
CA SER A 257 11.49 5.18 19.74
C SER A 257 10.03 4.87 20.08
N ASP A 258 9.63 5.19 21.30
CA ASP A 258 8.23 5.11 21.74
C ASP A 258 7.45 6.41 21.45
N GLY A 259 8.13 7.42 20.92
CA GLY A 259 7.52 8.68 20.54
C GLY A 259 6.53 8.54 19.38
N PRO A 260 5.47 9.39 19.29
CA PRO A 260 4.48 9.32 18.23
C PRO A 260 5.02 9.80 16.87
N ARG A 261 6.13 10.51 16.87
CA ARG A 261 6.75 11.03 15.64
C ARG A 261 7.93 10.15 15.24
N GLU A 262 7.88 9.62 14.01
CA GLU A 262 8.97 8.89 13.37
C GLU A 262 9.57 7.76 14.24
N PRO A 263 8.76 6.83 14.77
CA PRO A 263 9.26 5.79 15.66
C PRO A 263 10.12 4.73 14.97
N TRP A 264 10.10 4.67 13.66
CA TRP A 264 10.77 3.61 12.89
C TRP A 264 12.03 4.09 12.20
N ARG A 265 12.98 3.16 12.02
CA ARG A 265 14.14 3.27 11.13
C ARG A 265 14.20 2.05 10.22
N LEU A 266 14.79 2.21 9.03
CA LEU A 266 15.05 1.09 8.14
C LEU A 266 16.31 0.34 8.59
N TYR A 267 16.16 -0.97 8.68
CA TYR A 267 17.21 -1.92 9.04
C TYR A 267 17.28 -3.03 7.99
N VAL A 268 18.43 -3.68 7.91
CA VAL A 268 18.63 -4.92 7.17
C VAL A 268 19.03 -6.02 8.13
N TYR A 269 18.40 -7.17 8.02
CA TYR A 269 18.65 -8.37 8.80
C TYR A 269 19.14 -9.48 7.89
N GLU A 270 20.26 -10.13 8.22
CA GLU A 270 20.84 -11.26 7.52
C GLU A 270 20.25 -12.57 8.06
N LEU A 271 19.54 -13.31 7.23
CA LEU A 271 18.84 -14.54 7.64
C LEU A 271 19.81 -15.64 8.10
N GLY A 272 20.98 -15.75 7.46
CA GLY A 272 21.95 -16.81 7.76
C GLY A 272 22.77 -16.56 9.06
N THR A 273 23.08 -15.31 9.37
CA THR A 273 23.96 -14.96 10.50
C THR A 273 23.18 -14.42 11.71
N GLY A 274 21.94 -13.98 11.50
CA GLY A 274 21.15 -13.30 12.53
C GLY A 274 21.58 -11.87 12.84
N ARG A 275 22.57 -11.31 12.12
CA ARG A 275 23.04 -9.94 12.29
C ARG A 275 22.06 -8.95 11.68
N GLU A 276 22.00 -7.77 12.28
CA GLU A 276 21.27 -6.64 11.71
C GLU A 276 22.07 -5.36 11.79
N HIS A 277 21.78 -4.43 10.89
CA HIS A 277 22.33 -3.09 10.91
C HIS A 277 21.31 -2.08 10.39
N ALA A 278 21.43 -0.81 10.81
CA ALA A 278 20.66 0.29 10.27
C ALA A 278 21.22 0.69 8.91
N VAL A 279 20.34 1.06 7.97
CA VAL A 279 20.78 1.75 6.75
C VAL A 279 21.07 3.23 7.04
N ALA A 280 21.70 3.94 6.10
CA ALA A 280 22.07 5.35 6.30
C ALA A 280 20.88 6.33 6.33
N GLU A 281 19.65 5.86 6.10
CA GLU A 281 18.44 6.65 6.26
C GLU A 281 18.10 6.88 7.73
N ARG A 282 18.12 8.16 8.16
CA ARG A 282 17.91 8.54 9.56
C ARG A 282 16.49 9.04 9.87
N ARG A 283 15.68 9.32 8.85
CA ARG A 283 14.28 9.74 9.01
C ARG A 283 13.41 8.56 9.42
N GLY A 284 12.25 8.85 10.02
CA GLY A 284 11.25 7.83 10.36
C GLY A 284 10.50 7.35 9.13
N ILE A 285 10.78 6.14 8.68
CA ILE A 285 10.17 5.59 7.47
C ILE A 285 9.01 4.68 7.85
N ASP A 286 7.77 5.06 7.47
CA ASP A 286 6.58 4.23 7.59
C ASP A 286 6.16 3.69 6.22
N ASP A 287 7.06 2.96 5.57
CA ASP A 287 6.78 2.27 4.30
C ASP A 287 7.37 0.85 4.32
N GLN A 288 6.89 -0.01 3.43
CA GLN A 288 7.52 -1.30 3.16
C GLN A 288 8.54 -1.09 2.05
N ALA A 289 9.82 -1.14 2.39
CA ALA A 289 10.89 -0.93 1.42
C ALA A 289 10.83 -1.94 0.26
N LEU A 290 11.31 -1.52 -0.89
CA LEU A 290 11.50 -2.31 -2.08
C LEU A 290 12.99 -2.51 -2.33
N TRP A 291 13.44 -3.71 -2.64
CA TRP A 291 14.76 -3.93 -3.22
C TRP A 291 14.69 -3.62 -4.72
N THR A 292 15.45 -2.62 -5.18
CA THR A 292 15.56 -2.32 -6.63
C THR A 292 16.53 -3.26 -7.33
N ASP A 293 17.51 -3.74 -6.57
CA ASP A 293 18.51 -4.73 -6.93
C ASP A 293 19.01 -5.42 -5.63
N ARG A 294 20.13 -6.13 -5.68
CA ARG A 294 20.68 -6.81 -4.49
C ARG A 294 21.21 -5.86 -3.41
N GLU A 295 21.53 -4.62 -3.74
CA GLU A 295 22.29 -3.71 -2.90
C GLU A 295 21.55 -2.44 -2.52
N THR A 296 20.42 -2.15 -3.18
CA THR A 296 19.71 -0.87 -3.05
C THR A 296 18.28 -1.04 -2.62
N LEU A 297 17.87 -0.25 -1.64
CA LEU A 297 16.49 -0.13 -1.20
C LEU A 297 15.85 1.15 -1.76
N ALA A 298 14.59 1.05 -2.19
CA ALA A 298 13.72 2.19 -2.46
C ALA A 298 12.54 2.21 -1.47
N TYR A 299 12.08 3.40 -1.10
CA TYR A 299 11.00 3.58 -0.13
C TYR A 299 10.31 4.94 -0.33
N GLY A 300 9.07 5.04 0.14
CA GLY A 300 8.30 6.28 0.17
C GLY A 300 8.59 7.09 1.45
N TYR A 301 8.80 8.40 1.30
CA TYR A 301 8.85 9.35 2.41
C TYR A 301 8.43 10.75 1.95
N GLY A 302 7.54 11.40 2.69
CA GLY A 302 7.14 12.80 2.43
C GLY A 302 6.50 13.02 1.05
N GLY A 303 5.83 12.03 0.47
CA GLY A 303 5.27 12.14 -0.89
C GLY A 303 6.31 12.02 -1.99
N GLU A 304 7.48 11.48 -1.69
CA GLU A 304 8.59 11.25 -2.60
C GLU A 304 9.08 9.80 -2.49
N VAL A 305 9.73 9.31 -3.53
CA VAL A 305 10.45 8.04 -3.53
C VAL A 305 11.93 8.29 -3.42
N TRP A 306 12.56 7.62 -2.47
CA TRP A 306 13.98 7.70 -2.14
C TRP A 306 14.66 6.35 -2.29
N SER A 307 15.97 6.33 -2.40
CA SER A 307 16.79 5.12 -2.34
C SER A 307 17.95 5.29 -1.38
N VAL A 308 18.45 4.15 -0.85
CA VAL A 308 19.62 4.10 0.02
C VAL A 308 20.33 2.76 -0.17
N PRO A 309 21.68 2.68 -0.11
CA PRO A 309 22.40 1.42 -0.06
C PRO A 309 21.96 0.56 1.15
N ALA A 310 21.82 -0.74 0.93
CA ALA A 310 21.34 -1.66 1.94
C ALA A 310 22.40 -2.06 2.97
N ASP A 311 23.68 -1.77 2.72
CA ASP A 311 24.83 -2.12 3.55
C ASP A 311 25.09 -1.12 4.72
N GLY A 312 24.26 -0.08 4.83
CA GLY A 312 24.41 0.96 5.85
C GLY A 312 25.38 2.09 5.48
N THR A 313 25.99 2.04 4.30
CA THR A 313 26.87 3.09 3.79
C THR A 313 26.12 4.13 2.94
N GLY A 314 26.82 5.15 2.48
CA GLY A 314 26.29 6.17 1.56
C GLY A 314 25.30 7.12 2.21
N ALA A 315 24.41 7.67 1.39
CA ALA A 315 23.37 8.61 1.80
C ALA A 315 22.07 8.40 0.99
N PRO A 316 20.91 8.73 1.57
CA PRO A 316 19.65 8.68 0.84
C PRO A 316 19.65 9.59 -0.39
N ARG A 317 19.18 9.08 -1.52
CA ARG A 317 19.04 9.80 -2.80
C ARG A 317 17.58 9.81 -3.23
N ARG A 318 17.07 10.98 -3.61
CA ARG A 318 15.72 11.09 -4.16
C ARG A 318 15.67 10.52 -5.58
N LEU A 319 14.74 9.60 -5.83
CA LEU A 319 14.47 9.01 -7.14
C LEU A 319 13.33 9.73 -7.87
N ALA A 320 12.24 10.08 -7.16
CA ALA A 320 11.09 10.75 -7.74
C ALA A 320 10.38 11.62 -6.70
N GLY A 321 10.05 12.86 -7.06
CA GLY A 321 9.17 13.74 -6.29
C GLY A 321 7.69 13.48 -6.64
N GLY A 322 6.72 13.82 -5.76
CA GLY A 322 5.30 13.60 -5.99
C GLY A 322 4.96 12.13 -6.31
N ALA A 323 5.55 11.20 -5.56
CA ALA A 323 5.49 9.77 -5.86
C ALA A 323 5.40 8.91 -4.59
N SER A 324 4.82 7.72 -4.72
CA SER A 324 4.73 6.69 -3.68
C SER A 324 4.66 5.29 -4.30
N SER A 325 4.64 4.24 -3.48
CA SER A 325 4.50 2.84 -3.92
C SER A 325 5.50 2.47 -5.04
N PRO A 326 6.82 2.55 -4.80
CA PRO A 326 7.80 2.15 -5.81
C PRO A 326 7.67 0.68 -6.17
N ALA A 327 7.85 0.35 -7.44
CA ALA A 327 7.88 -1.02 -7.95
C ALA A 327 8.88 -1.12 -9.11
N VAL A 328 9.64 -2.20 -9.12
CA VAL A 328 10.54 -2.56 -10.23
C VAL A 328 10.08 -3.91 -10.75
N PRO A 329 9.41 -3.95 -11.92
CA PRO A 329 9.06 -5.20 -12.56
C PRO A 329 10.37 -5.81 -13.11
N HIS A 330 10.96 -6.75 -12.37
CA HIS A 330 12.04 -7.54 -12.92
C HIS A 330 11.47 -8.51 -13.95
N PRO A 331 12.06 -8.65 -15.15
CA PRO A 331 11.71 -9.75 -16.02
C PRO A 331 11.96 -11.06 -15.27
N GLY A 332 10.95 -11.93 -15.24
CA GLY A 332 11.01 -13.25 -14.64
C GLY A 332 12.01 -14.16 -15.35
#